data_02378fe86172d54bc57a51cd38a4bbfc
#
_entry.id   02378fe86172d54bc57a51cd38a4bbfc
#
_cell.length_a   1.000
_cell.length_b   1.000
_cell.length_c   1.000
_cell.angle_alpha   90.00
_cell.angle_beta   90.00
_cell.angle_gamma   90.00
#
_symmetry.space_group_name_H-M   'P 1'
#
loop_
_entity.id
_entity.type
_entity.pdbx_description
1 polymer ?
#
loop_
_entity_poly.entity_id
_entity_poly.type
_entity_poly.pdbx_seq_one_letter_code
_entity_poly.pdbx_strand_id
1 'polypeptide(L)'
;MARWEIKNVGMKGVAMAVPKNVVTTSELGLLSQEEADVFDNTVGIKRRHIAPDTMCASDMCQAAAEKLLVELGWEKDSIDVLLLESVTGDYRTPPTSCVLQDRLGLSENCFCMDIPMGCCGCMYAITCLLYTSPSP
;
A
#
# COMPACT_ATOMS: atom_id res chain seq x y z
N MET A 1 -17.68 0.34 -23.27
CA MET A 1 -16.97 0.48 -21.98
C MET A 1 -18.03 0.39 -20.89
N ALA A 2 -17.90 -0.57 -19.97
CA ALA A 2 -18.85 -0.69 -18.85
C ALA A 2 -18.70 0.55 -17.95
N ARG A 3 -19.79 1.23 -17.66
CA ARG A 3 -19.86 2.34 -16.72
C ARG A 3 -20.85 1.97 -15.63
N TRP A 4 -20.43 2.14 -14.39
CA TRP A 4 -21.25 1.92 -13.21
C TRP A 4 -20.96 3.01 -12.18
N GLU A 5 -21.93 3.32 -11.38
CA GLU A 5 -21.89 4.35 -10.36
C GLU A 5 -22.24 3.72 -9.02
N ILE A 6 -21.42 3.97 -8.02
CA ILE A 6 -21.67 3.53 -6.65
C ILE A 6 -21.90 4.77 -5.81
N LYS A 7 -23.01 4.81 -5.09
CA LYS A 7 -23.40 5.92 -4.20
C LYS A 7 -23.03 5.62 -2.77
N ASN A 8 -22.95 6.68 -1.96
CA ASN A 8 -22.69 6.61 -0.51
C ASN A 8 -21.33 6.00 -0.13
N VAL A 9 -20.36 6.04 -1.04
CA VAL A 9 -18.99 5.60 -0.81
C VAL A 9 -18.04 6.78 -1.00
N GLY A 10 -17.04 6.91 -0.14
CA GLY A 10 -16.04 7.96 -0.26
C GLY A 10 -14.73 7.60 0.43
N MET A 11 -13.63 8.10 -0.10
CA MET A 11 -12.32 8.05 0.54
C MET A 11 -12.29 9.00 1.73
N LYS A 12 -12.01 8.50 2.92
CA LYS A 12 -11.98 9.29 4.16
C LYS A 12 -10.59 9.81 4.51
N GLY A 13 -9.56 9.11 4.08
CA GLY A 13 -8.19 9.53 4.35
C GLY A 13 -7.17 8.74 3.54
N VAL A 14 -5.96 9.27 3.51
CA VAL A 14 -4.78 8.63 2.93
C VAL A 14 -3.60 8.91 3.85
N ALA A 15 -2.83 7.87 4.16
CA ALA A 15 -1.58 8.02 4.90
C ALA A 15 -0.44 7.33 4.14
N MET A 16 0.78 7.77 4.42
CA MET A 16 1.97 7.24 3.79
C MET A 16 3.07 7.04 4.84
N ALA A 17 3.81 5.96 4.70
CA ALA A 17 5.07 5.72 5.39
C ALA A 17 6.14 5.37 4.36
N VAL A 18 7.33 5.92 4.53
CA VAL A 18 8.48 5.69 3.65
C VAL A 18 9.75 5.47 4.48
N PRO A 19 10.70 4.66 4.00
CA PRO A 19 12.00 4.52 4.64
C PRO A 19 12.74 5.86 4.74
N LYS A 20 13.61 6.01 5.74
CA LYS A 20 14.38 7.26 5.95
C LYS A 20 15.49 7.45 4.92
N ASN A 21 16.08 6.37 4.43
CA ASN A 21 17.19 6.43 3.49
C ASN A 21 16.71 6.92 2.12
N VAL A 22 17.30 7.99 1.63
CA VAL A 22 17.00 8.59 0.33
C VAL A 22 18.25 8.56 -0.52
N VAL A 23 18.14 8.03 -1.73
CA VAL A 23 19.22 7.96 -2.71
C VAL A 23 18.82 8.61 -4.02
N THR A 24 19.78 9.18 -4.72
CA THR A 24 19.62 9.67 -6.08
C THR A 24 19.78 8.54 -7.10
N THR A 25 19.40 8.78 -8.35
CA THR A 25 19.57 7.79 -9.43
C THR A 25 21.03 7.42 -9.62
N SER A 26 21.94 8.40 -9.55
CA SER A 26 23.39 8.17 -9.68
C SER A 26 23.98 7.39 -8.50
N GLU A 27 23.52 7.63 -7.27
CA GLU A 27 23.98 6.91 -6.08
C GLU A 27 23.58 5.43 -6.07
N LEU A 28 22.59 5.03 -6.85
CA LEU A 28 22.21 3.62 -7.00
C LEU A 28 23.30 2.79 -7.69
N GLY A 29 24.21 3.44 -8.44
CA GLY A 29 25.32 2.76 -9.11
C GLY A 29 24.92 1.81 -10.24
N LEU A 30 23.68 1.88 -10.72
CA LEU A 30 23.15 1.03 -11.79
C LEU A 30 23.32 1.64 -13.17
N LEU A 31 23.54 2.94 -13.25
CA LEU A 31 23.65 3.73 -14.46
C LEU A 31 24.90 4.62 -14.40
N SER A 32 25.48 4.95 -15.55
CA SER A 32 26.46 6.04 -15.63
C SER A 32 25.81 7.39 -15.29
N GLN A 33 26.62 8.42 -15.03
CA GLN A 33 26.08 9.74 -14.71
C GLN A 33 25.23 10.31 -15.85
N GLU A 34 25.66 10.13 -17.10
CA GLU A 34 24.94 10.60 -18.28
C GLU A 34 23.59 9.88 -18.44
N GLU A 35 23.55 8.57 -18.24
CA GLU A 35 22.32 7.78 -18.27
C GLU A 35 21.38 8.15 -17.13
N ALA A 36 21.91 8.41 -15.92
CA ALA A 36 21.13 8.85 -14.78
C ALA A 36 20.47 10.22 -15.06
N ASP A 37 21.20 11.16 -15.65
CA ASP A 37 20.68 12.48 -16.02
C ASP A 37 19.57 12.37 -17.08
N VAL A 38 19.76 11.51 -18.09
CA VAL A 38 18.71 11.23 -19.08
C VAL A 38 17.49 10.60 -18.44
N PHE A 39 17.68 9.62 -17.56
CA PHE A 39 16.60 8.96 -16.82
C PHE A 39 15.81 9.95 -15.96
N ASP A 40 16.51 10.77 -15.16
CA ASP A 40 15.91 11.76 -14.30
C ASP A 40 15.08 12.80 -15.05
N ASN A 41 15.55 13.20 -16.24
CA ASN A 41 14.83 14.15 -17.09
C ASN A 41 13.64 13.53 -17.82
N THR A 42 13.72 12.24 -18.17
CA THR A 42 12.68 11.54 -18.92
C THR A 42 11.58 11.01 -18.00
N VAL A 43 11.94 10.39 -16.86
CA VAL A 43 11.02 9.77 -15.92
C VAL A 43 10.58 10.75 -14.84
N GLY A 44 11.42 11.73 -14.53
CA GLY A 44 11.11 12.75 -13.50
C GLY A 44 11.35 12.31 -12.05
N ILE A 45 11.82 11.09 -11.82
CA ILE A 45 12.09 10.54 -10.48
C ILE A 45 13.57 10.69 -10.16
N LYS A 46 13.93 11.75 -9.44
CA LYS A 46 15.33 12.08 -9.10
C LYS A 46 15.85 11.43 -7.83
N ARG A 47 14.95 11.08 -6.91
CA ARG A 47 15.29 10.52 -5.60
C ARG A 47 14.31 9.41 -5.24
N ARG A 48 14.79 8.39 -4.53
CA ARG A 48 14.00 7.25 -4.07
C ARG A 48 14.27 6.97 -2.61
N HIS A 49 13.23 6.60 -1.88
CA HIS A 49 13.37 6.01 -0.56
C HIS A 49 13.69 4.53 -0.71
N ILE A 50 14.76 4.08 -0.08
CA ILE A 50 15.21 2.69 -0.14
C ILE A 50 15.05 2.06 1.24
N ALA A 51 14.29 0.98 1.29
CA ALA A 51 14.14 0.19 2.49
C ALA A 51 15.45 -0.58 2.79
N PRO A 52 15.89 -0.65 4.05
CA PRO A 52 16.96 -1.56 4.42
C PRO A 52 16.47 -3.02 4.28
N ASP A 53 17.40 -3.96 4.15
CA ASP A 53 17.11 -5.40 3.98
C ASP A 53 16.32 -6.00 5.14
N THR A 54 16.27 -5.33 6.27
CA THR A 54 15.52 -5.74 7.47
C THR A 54 14.08 -5.21 7.51
N MET A 55 13.66 -4.42 6.51
CA MET A 55 12.33 -3.81 6.45
C MET A 55 11.49 -4.46 5.36
N CYS A 56 10.35 -4.97 5.75
CA CYS A 56 9.36 -5.57 4.86
C CYS A 56 8.31 -4.56 4.40
N ALA A 57 7.53 -4.92 3.38
CA ALA A 57 6.42 -4.10 2.91
C ALA A 57 5.37 -3.91 4.01
N SER A 58 5.11 -4.95 4.81
CA SER A 58 4.17 -4.88 5.93
C SER A 58 4.55 -3.86 6.99
N ASP A 59 5.84 -3.61 7.23
CA ASP A 59 6.29 -2.62 8.22
C ASP A 59 5.86 -1.21 7.83
N MET A 60 6.00 -0.86 6.56
CA MET A 60 5.56 0.42 6.02
C MET A 60 4.03 0.53 6.02
N CYS A 61 3.34 -0.56 5.62
CA CYS A 61 1.88 -0.61 5.62
C CYS A 61 1.32 -0.46 7.04
N GLN A 62 1.92 -1.12 8.04
CA GLN A 62 1.53 -0.97 9.43
C GLN A 62 1.68 0.48 9.90
N ALA A 63 2.84 1.09 9.69
CA ALA A 63 3.09 2.47 10.10
C ALA A 63 2.12 3.46 9.44
N ALA A 64 1.78 3.26 8.17
CA ALA A 64 0.81 4.10 7.48
C ALA A 64 -0.61 3.88 8.00
N ALA A 65 -1.01 2.63 8.25
CA ALA A 65 -2.33 2.29 8.76
C ALA A 65 -2.55 2.80 10.19
N GLU A 66 -1.59 2.61 11.09
CA GLU A 66 -1.65 3.12 12.47
C GLU A 66 -1.82 4.64 12.48
N LYS A 67 -1.04 5.36 11.67
CA LYS A 67 -1.18 6.80 11.52
C LYS A 67 -2.55 7.19 11.02
N LEU A 68 -3.07 6.51 10.00
CA LEU A 68 -4.38 6.80 9.43
C LEU A 68 -5.52 6.56 10.42
N LEU A 69 -5.50 5.46 11.16
CA LEU A 69 -6.50 5.15 12.18
C LEU A 69 -6.55 6.24 13.27
N VAL A 70 -5.38 6.67 13.73
CA VAL A 70 -5.28 7.74 14.73
C VAL A 70 -5.81 9.08 14.16
N GLU A 71 -5.43 9.45 12.95
CA GLU A 71 -5.85 10.70 12.33
C GLU A 71 -7.36 10.75 12.04
N LEU A 72 -7.96 9.61 11.71
CA LEU A 72 -9.40 9.50 11.48
C LEU A 72 -10.22 9.29 12.76
N GLY A 73 -9.57 8.95 13.87
CA GLY A 73 -10.24 8.57 15.13
C GLY A 73 -11.07 7.31 14.98
N TRP A 74 -10.64 6.36 14.14
CA TRP A 74 -11.36 5.13 13.90
C TRP A 74 -10.92 4.04 14.88
N GLU A 75 -11.90 3.35 15.46
CA GLU A 75 -11.64 2.19 16.29
C GLU A 75 -11.21 1.00 15.42
N LYS A 76 -10.24 0.22 15.90
CA LYS A 76 -9.72 -0.94 15.17
C LYS A 76 -10.79 -1.98 14.86
N ASP A 77 -11.74 -2.16 15.77
CA ASP A 77 -12.87 -3.08 15.62
C ASP A 77 -13.89 -2.63 14.56
N SER A 78 -13.80 -1.39 14.09
CA SER A 78 -14.67 -0.86 13.04
C SER A 78 -14.17 -1.18 11.63
N ILE A 79 -13.03 -1.85 11.51
CA ILE A 79 -12.43 -2.20 10.21
C ILE A 79 -12.94 -3.58 9.80
N ASP A 80 -13.80 -3.60 8.79
CA ASP A 80 -14.39 -4.84 8.28
C ASP A 80 -13.52 -5.53 7.23
N VAL A 81 -12.70 -4.77 6.49
CA VAL A 81 -11.90 -5.31 5.38
C VAL A 81 -10.51 -4.68 5.35
N LEU A 82 -9.49 -5.52 5.23
CA LEU A 82 -8.10 -5.14 4.98
C LEU A 82 -7.62 -5.78 3.68
N LEU A 83 -7.39 -4.98 2.67
CA LEU A 83 -6.79 -5.41 1.40
C LEU A 83 -5.35 -4.91 1.32
N LEU A 84 -4.42 -5.81 1.10
CA LEU A 84 -3.03 -5.48 0.83
C LEU A 84 -2.74 -5.68 -0.66
N GLU A 85 -2.40 -4.61 -1.35
CA GLU A 85 -1.88 -4.68 -2.70
C GLU A 85 -0.36 -4.55 -2.65
N SER A 86 0.34 -5.61 -3.06
CA SER A 86 1.79 -5.62 -3.19
C SER A 86 2.27 -6.79 -4.02
N VAL A 87 3.25 -6.57 -4.88
CA VAL A 87 3.99 -7.63 -5.58
C VAL A 87 5.12 -8.22 -4.74
N THR A 88 5.43 -7.59 -3.61
CA THR A 88 6.50 -7.96 -2.67
C THR A 88 5.94 -8.23 -1.28
N GLY A 89 4.93 -9.12 -1.20
CA GLY A 89 4.43 -9.59 0.09
C GLY A 89 5.54 -10.26 0.90
N ASP A 90 5.45 -10.19 2.22
CA ASP A 90 6.49 -10.71 3.12
C ASP A 90 6.64 -12.22 3.03
N TYR A 91 5.52 -12.92 2.81
CA TYR A 91 5.44 -14.37 2.71
C TYR A 91 4.53 -14.79 1.55
N ARG A 92 4.75 -16.01 1.06
CA ARG A 92 3.79 -16.66 0.16
C ARG A 92 2.57 -17.18 0.91
N THR A 93 2.78 -17.60 2.16
CA THR A 93 1.77 -18.13 3.08
C THR A 93 2.30 -17.99 4.50
N PRO A 94 1.52 -17.45 5.45
CA PRO A 94 0.17 -16.88 5.27
C PRO A 94 0.17 -15.59 4.43
N PRO A 95 -1.01 -15.10 3.96
CA PRO A 95 -1.14 -13.79 3.34
C PRO A 95 -0.60 -12.69 4.26
N THR A 96 0.11 -11.73 3.69
CA THR A 96 0.69 -10.61 4.45
C THR A 96 -0.39 -9.74 5.11
N SER A 97 -1.57 -9.63 4.50
CA SER A 97 -2.73 -8.97 5.09
C SER A 97 -3.18 -9.60 6.41
N CYS A 98 -3.12 -10.94 6.54
CA CYS A 98 -3.43 -11.61 7.81
C CYS A 98 -2.38 -11.31 8.88
N VAL A 99 -1.11 -11.22 8.51
CA VAL A 99 -0.03 -10.79 9.43
C VAL A 99 -0.25 -9.35 9.87
N LEU A 100 -0.64 -8.48 8.94
CA LEU A 100 -0.97 -7.07 9.24
C LEU A 100 -2.19 -6.94 10.14
N GLN A 101 -3.24 -7.76 9.94
CA GLN A 101 -4.42 -7.80 10.80
C GLN A 101 -4.03 -8.00 12.26
N ASP A 102 -3.22 -9.01 12.55
CA ASP A 102 -2.73 -9.32 13.89
C ASP A 102 -1.85 -8.17 14.42
N ARG A 103 -0.87 -7.71 13.65
CA ARG A 103 0.06 -6.63 14.05
C ARG A 103 -0.65 -5.31 14.34
N LEU A 104 -1.70 -4.99 13.60
CA LEU A 104 -2.53 -3.81 13.82
C LEU A 104 -3.52 -4.00 14.96
N GLY A 105 -3.75 -5.24 15.42
CA GLY A 105 -4.74 -5.57 16.42
C GLY A 105 -6.16 -5.31 15.93
N LEU A 106 -6.45 -5.62 14.67
CA LEU A 106 -7.80 -5.54 14.10
C LEU A 106 -8.63 -6.75 14.57
N SER A 107 -9.95 -6.63 14.47
CA SER A 107 -10.88 -7.71 14.79
C SER A 107 -10.56 -8.98 13.99
N GLU A 108 -10.69 -10.16 14.58
CA GLU A 108 -10.62 -11.46 13.89
C GLU A 108 -11.72 -11.63 12.83
N ASN A 109 -12.78 -10.83 12.91
CA ASN A 109 -13.84 -10.80 11.89
C ASN A 109 -13.49 -9.93 10.68
N CYS A 110 -12.37 -9.19 10.72
CA CYS A 110 -11.91 -8.39 9.59
C CYS A 110 -11.50 -9.32 8.44
N PHE A 111 -12.12 -9.14 7.28
CA PHE A 111 -11.74 -9.88 6.07
C PHE A 111 -10.38 -9.40 5.56
N CYS A 112 -9.44 -10.32 5.37
CA CYS A 112 -8.09 -10.01 4.91
C CYS A 112 -7.76 -10.70 3.60
N MET A 113 -7.21 -9.95 2.62
CA MET A 113 -6.82 -10.52 1.33
C MET A 113 -5.62 -9.77 0.74
N ASP A 114 -4.67 -10.53 0.18
CA ASP A 114 -3.58 -9.99 -0.62
C ASP A 114 -3.98 -9.93 -2.10
N ILE A 115 -3.61 -8.85 -2.77
CA ILE A 115 -3.78 -8.65 -4.21
C ILE A 115 -2.39 -8.48 -4.81
N PRO A 116 -1.76 -9.56 -5.32
CA PRO A 116 -0.40 -9.49 -5.87
C PRO A 116 -0.41 -8.97 -7.30
N MET A 117 -0.73 -7.71 -7.46
CA MET A 117 -0.77 -7.01 -8.75
C MET A 117 0.19 -5.82 -8.75
N GLY A 118 0.56 -5.37 -9.94
CA GLY A 118 1.43 -4.19 -10.10
C GLY A 118 0.63 -2.89 -10.12
N CYS A 119 0.98 -1.99 -11.02
CA CYS A 119 0.48 -0.60 -11.08
C CYS A 119 -1.06 -0.45 -11.08
N CYS A 120 -1.81 -1.46 -11.53
CA CYS A 120 -3.28 -1.44 -11.53
C CYS A 120 -3.90 -2.06 -10.27
N GLY A 121 -3.11 -2.65 -9.37
CA GLY A 121 -3.59 -3.39 -8.19
C GLY A 121 -4.46 -2.54 -7.27
N CYS A 122 -4.10 -1.30 -7.05
CA CYS A 122 -4.90 -0.37 -6.25
C CYS A 122 -6.33 -0.20 -6.80
N MET A 123 -6.49 -0.11 -8.12
CA MET A 123 -7.82 -0.01 -8.75
C MET A 123 -8.61 -1.30 -8.59
N TYR A 124 -7.95 -2.45 -8.69
CA TYR A 124 -8.60 -3.73 -8.42
C TYR A 124 -9.01 -3.87 -6.95
N ALA A 125 -8.16 -3.46 -6.01
CA ALA A 125 -8.49 -3.45 -4.59
C ALA A 125 -9.73 -2.60 -4.30
N ILE A 126 -9.77 -1.37 -4.81
CA ILE A 126 -10.92 -0.47 -4.67
C ILE A 126 -12.17 -1.11 -5.30
N THR A 127 -12.04 -1.71 -6.48
CA THR A 127 -13.15 -2.39 -7.14
C THR A 127 -13.68 -3.56 -6.31
N CYS A 128 -12.79 -4.39 -5.74
CA CYS A 128 -13.19 -5.47 -4.84
C CYS A 128 -13.99 -4.95 -3.65
N LEU A 129 -13.48 -3.90 -2.97
CA LEU A 129 -14.19 -3.28 -1.84
C LEU A 129 -15.59 -2.82 -2.22
N LEU A 130 -15.71 -2.16 -3.37
CA LEU A 130 -16.99 -1.62 -3.84
C LEU A 130 -18.00 -2.70 -4.21
N TYR A 131 -17.55 -3.86 -4.71
CA TYR A 131 -18.42 -4.99 -5.03
C TYR A 131 -18.79 -5.83 -3.81
N THR A 132 -17.94 -5.89 -2.80
CA THR A 132 -18.17 -6.71 -1.61
C THR A 132 -18.81 -5.93 -0.47
N SER A 133 -18.79 -4.61 -0.51
CA SER A 133 -19.51 -3.79 0.46
C SER A 133 -21.02 -4.02 0.32
N PRO A 134 -21.73 -4.31 1.44
CA PRO A 134 -23.18 -4.41 1.39
C PRO A 134 -23.75 -3.09 0.87
N SER A 135 -24.50 -3.18 -0.24
CA SER A 135 -25.25 -2.02 -0.72
C SER A 135 -26.30 -1.65 0.31
N PRO A 136 -26.45 -0.38 0.67
CA PRO A 136 -27.54 0.05 1.54
C PRO A 136 -28.90 -0.12 0.88
#